data_1a76e4fa9f9b51dc251c81efdedfb179
#
_entry.id   1a76e4fa9f9b51dc251c81efdedfb179
#
_cell.length_a   1.000
_cell.length_b   1.000
_cell.length_c   1.000
_cell.angle_alpha   90.00
_cell.angle_beta   90.00
_cell.angle_gamma   90.00
#
_symmetry.space_group_name_H-M   'P 1'
#
loop_
_entity.id
_entity.type
_entity.pdbx_description
1 polymer ?
#
loop_
_entity_poly.entity_id
_entity_poly.type
_entity_poly.pdbx_seq_one_letter_code
_entity_poly.pdbx_strand_id
1 'polypeptide(L)'
;AIDDTEILVQRRRTAGWELGLTDRQFLGKATLDGSVAYRRGTGAFGALRSPEERAHAFAPQLPLDGTSRMALILADAQLVVPFQLGTQRLRYTAAWRGQWNRTPLSPQDRFAIGGRYTVRGFDGEVTLSGERGWLLRNELGLVLGSGLEAYLAADTGRIGGPSARLQTGQDLAGLALGLRGNWSHVSVDGFVGAPLHTPPHFPTSYSTFGVSLTWHL
;
A
#
# COMPACT_ATOMS: atom_id res chain seq x y z
N ALA A 1 24.63 -1.79 -9.53
CA ALA A 1 26.01 -2.21 -9.82
C ALA A 1 26.50 -3.10 -8.68
N ILE A 2 27.38 -4.04 -8.99
CA ILE A 2 28.14 -4.80 -7.99
C ILE A 2 29.60 -4.43 -8.26
N ASP A 3 30.32 -3.97 -7.24
CA ASP A 3 31.71 -3.49 -7.35
C ASP A 3 31.90 -2.48 -8.51
N ASP A 4 31.02 -1.47 -8.57
CA ASP A 4 30.96 -0.46 -9.63
C ASP A 4 30.71 -0.99 -11.06
N THR A 5 30.43 -2.28 -11.21
CA THR A 5 30.08 -2.87 -12.50
C THR A 5 28.59 -2.78 -12.75
N GLU A 6 28.18 -2.16 -13.86
CA GLU A 6 26.78 -2.09 -14.28
C GLU A 6 26.29 -3.45 -14.79
N ILE A 7 25.23 -4.00 -14.17
CA ILE A 7 24.59 -5.23 -14.63
C ILE A 7 23.60 -4.88 -15.75
N LEU A 8 24.05 -4.90 -16.98
CA LEU A 8 23.27 -4.50 -18.14
C LEU A 8 21.94 -5.25 -18.30
N VAL A 9 21.90 -6.55 -17.92
CA VAL A 9 20.68 -7.36 -18.00
C VAL A 9 19.60 -6.90 -17.01
N GLN A 10 19.97 -6.21 -15.92
CA GLN A 10 19.05 -5.68 -14.91
C GLN A 10 18.77 -4.18 -15.09
N ARG A 11 19.43 -3.53 -16.05
CA ARG A 11 19.25 -2.11 -16.32
C ARG A 11 17.80 -1.80 -16.64
N ARG A 12 17.20 -0.87 -15.91
CA ARG A 12 15.84 -0.38 -16.11
C ARG A 12 15.87 1.11 -16.42
N ARG A 13 15.13 1.50 -17.45
CA ARG A 13 14.83 2.89 -17.76
C ARG A 13 13.38 2.94 -18.22
N THR A 14 12.52 3.48 -17.39
CA THR A 14 11.08 3.50 -17.64
C THR A 14 10.61 4.92 -17.93
N ALA A 15 9.61 5.04 -18.77
CA ALA A 15 8.85 6.25 -18.99
C ALA A 15 7.37 5.88 -18.99
N GLY A 16 6.52 6.76 -18.51
CA GLY A 16 5.09 6.54 -18.47
C GLY A 16 4.33 7.84 -18.29
N TRP A 17 3.02 7.74 -18.39
CA TRP A 17 2.09 8.79 -18.08
C TRP A 17 0.98 8.26 -17.18
N GLU A 18 0.38 9.16 -16.43
CA GLU A 18 -0.75 8.88 -15.58
C GLU A 18 -1.81 9.95 -15.82
N LEU A 19 -3.05 9.50 -15.99
CA LEU A 19 -4.22 10.36 -16.03
C LEU A 19 -5.10 9.99 -14.85
N GLY A 20 -5.37 10.95 -13.97
CA GLY A 20 -6.14 10.74 -12.76
C GLY A 20 -7.23 11.76 -12.57
N LEU A 21 -8.25 11.37 -11.83
CA LEU A 21 -9.33 12.20 -11.33
C LEU A 21 -9.35 12.08 -9.81
N THR A 22 -9.48 13.21 -9.13
CA THR A 22 -9.68 13.29 -7.68
C THR A 22 -10.96 14.05 -7.38
N ASP A 23 -11.69 13.61 -6.36
CA ASP A 23 -12.90 14.26 -5.89
C ASP A 23 -12.92 14.30 -4.36
N ARG A 24 -13.47 15.39 -3.79
CA ARG A 24 -13.70 15.55 -2.37
C ARG A 24 -15.15 15.97 -2.13
N GLN A 25 -15.84 15.18 -1.33
CA GLN A 25 -17.22 15.43 -0.95
C GLN A 25 -17.35 15.65 0.55
N PHE A 26 -18.16 16.64 0.92
CA PHE A 26 -18.52 16.93 2.31
C PHE A 26 -19.93 16.40 2.58
N LEU A 27 -20.03 15.37 3.41
CA LEU A 27 -21.26 14.68 3.76
C LEU A 27 -21.67 15.06 5.20
N GLY A 28 -22.19 16.27 5.38
CA GLY A 28 -22.40 16.83 6.71
C GLY A 28 -21.08 17.08 7.44
N LYS A 29 -20.82 16.34 8.54
CA LYS A 29 -19.54 16.40 9.25
C LYS A 29 -18.48 15.45 8.68
N ALA A 30 -18.88 14.52 7.83
CA ALA A 30 -17.97 13.57 7.22
C ALA A 30 -17.35 14.13 5.93
N THR A 31 -16.14 13.66 5.62
CA THR A 31 -15.43 13.96 4.37
C THR A 31 -15.12 12.65 3.67
N LEU A 32 -15.44 12.60 2.38
CA LEU A 32 -15.08 11.50 1.50
C LEU A 32 -14.13 12.02 0.43
N ASP A 33 -12.91 11.53 0.43
CA ASP A 33 -11.91 11.76 -0.62
C ASP A 33 -11.84 10.52 -1.51
N GLY A 34 -11.80 10.71 -2.81
CA GLY A 34 -11.66 9.63 -3.78
C GLY A 34 -10.71 9.99 -4.91
N SER A 35 -10.01 9.00 -5.42
CA SER A 35 -9.20 9.15 -6.61
C SER A 35 -9.28 7.90 -7.49
N VAL A 36 -9.18 8.10 -8.80
CA VAL A 36 -8.97 7.04 -9.76
C VAL A 36 -7.95 7.50 -10.79
N ALA A 37 -7.00 6.65 -11.13
CA ALA A 37 -5.97 6.96 -12.12
C ALA A 37 -5.73 5.77 -13.06
N TYR A 38 -5.46 6.10 -14.31
CA TYR A 38 -4.95 5.15 -15.29
C TYR A 38 -3.48 5.48 -15.56
N ARG A 39 -2.61 4.50 -15.30
CA ARG A 39 -1.16 4.62 -15.50
C ARG A 39 -0.73 3.72 -16.64
N ARG A 40 0.10 4.26 -17.54
CA ARG A 40 0.64 3.49 -18.67
C ARG A 40 2.10 3.78 -18.91
N GLY A 41 2.91 2.73 -19.00
CA GLY A 41 4.28 2.78 -19.44
C GLY A 41 4.37 2.97 -20.97
N THR A 42 5.40 3.68 -21.41
CA THR A 42 5.65 3.96 -22.83
C THR A 42 7.09 3.61 -23.20
N GLY A 43 7.36 3.55 -24.52
CA GLY A 43 8.72 3.45 -25.04
C GLY A 43 9.39 4.81 -25.34
N ALA A 44 8.76 5.93 -24.89
CA ALA A 44 9.27 7.27 -25.12
C ALA A 44 10.50 7.60 -24.27
N PHE A 45 11.18 8.69 -24.57
CA PHE A 45 12.30 9.25 -23.79
C PHE A 45 13.44 8.24 -23.51
N GLY A 46 13.68 7.32 -24.46
CA GLY A 46 14.72 6.31 -24.34
C GLY A 46 14.43 5.21 -23.31
N ALA A 47 13.14 4.98 -22.98
CA ALA A 47 12.75 3.87 -22.14
C ALA A 47 13.16 2.53 -22.75
N LEU A 48 13.71 1.65 -21.92
CA LEU A 48 14.18 0.33 -22.31
C LEU A 48 13.08 -0.71 -22.13
N ARG A 49 13.17 -1.80 -22.89
CA ARG A 49 12.40 -3.01 -22.56
C ARG A 49 12.83 -3.49 -21.17
N SER A 50 11.88 -3.99 -20.39
CA SER A 50 12.18 -4.53 -19.07
C SER A 50 13.10 -5.75 -19.15
N PRO A 51 13.83 -6.12 -18.08
CA PRO A 51 14.58 -7.37 -18.04
C PRO A 51 13.72 -8.58 -18.38
N GLU A 52 12.48 -8.62 -17.90
CA GLU A 52 11.51 -9.69 -18.17
C GLU A 52 11.15 -9.77 -19.66
N GLU A 53 10.90 -8.62 -20.33
CA GLU A 53 10.66 -8.58 -21.78
C GLU A 53 11.87 -9.03 -22.59
N ARG A 54 13.06 -8.68 -22.13
CA ARG A 54 14.31 -9.12 -22.80
C ARG A 54 14.53 -10.62 -22.63
N ALA A 55 14.32 -11.15 -21.41
CA ALA A 55 14.41 -12.59 -21.15
C ALA A 55 13.39 -13.38 -21.97
N HIS A 56 12.14 -12.91 -22.04
CA HIS A 56 11.09 -13.53 -22.85
C HIS A 56 11.42 -13.55 -24.35
N ALA A 57 12.15 -12.56 -24.86
CA ALA A 57 12.59 -12.55 -26.26
C ALA A 57 13.54 -13.69 -26.60
N PHE A 58 14.31 -14.22 -25.64
CA PHE A 58 15.17 -15.41 -25.81
C PHE A 58 14.45 -16.72 -25.53
N ALA A 59 13.38 -16.71 -24.77
CA ALA A 59 12.60 -17.88 -24.38
C ALA A 59 11.08 -17.60 -24.48
N PRO A 60 10.56 -17.43 -25.71
CA PRO A 60 9.16 -16.99 -25.91
C PRO A 60 8.10 -18.02 -25.48
N GLN A 61 8.50 -19.26 -25.22
CA GLN A 61 7.64 -20.30 -24.65
C GLN A 61 7.32 -20.07 -23.16
N LEU A 62 8.10 -19.25 -22.44
CA LEU A 62 7.83 -18.89 -21.06
C LEU A 62 6.84 -17.72 -20.98
N PRO A 63 6.02 -17.65 -19.92
CA PRO A 63 5.12 -16.51 -19.75
C PRO A 63 5.89 -15.21 -19.57
N LEU A 64 5.33 -14.11 -20.03
CA LEU A 64 5.88 -12.78 -19.80
C LEU A 64 5.55 -12.33 -18.37
N ASP A 65 6.55 -12.25 -17.49
CA ASP A 65 6.39 -11.95 -16.06
C ASP A 65 6.39 -10.46 -15.73
N GLY A 66 6.48 -9.58 -16.74
CA GLY A 66 6.44 -8.15 -16.53
C GLY A 66 6.81 -7.36 -17.78
N THR A 67 6.34 -6.13 -17.86
CA THR A 67 6.64 -5.23 -18.97
C THR A 67 6.91 -3.81 -18.48
N SER A 68 7.85 -3.12 -19.13
CA SER A 68 8.07 -1.68 -18.94
C SER A 68 6.91 -0.83 -19.50
N ARG A 69 6.03 -1.46 -20.29
CA ARG A 69 4.85 -0.83 -20.89
C ARG A 69 3.57 -1.23 -20.15
N MET A 70 3.67 -1.27 -18.82
CA MET A 70 2.58 -1.61 -17.95
C MET A 70 1.34 -0.73 -18.19
N ALA A 71 0.18 -1.30 -17.95
CA ALA A 71 -1.10 -0.60 -17.93
C ALA A 71 -1.88 -1.04 -16.69
N LEU A 72 -2.20 -0.08 -15.81
CA LEU A 72 -2.94 -0.34 -14.57
C LEU A 72 -3.93 0.78 -14.28
N ILE A 73 -4.95 0.39 -13.52
CA ILE A 73 -5.89 1.28 -12.90
C ILE A 73 -5.60 1.28 -11.40
N LEU A 74 -5.47 2.47 -10.83
CA LEU A 74 -5.32 2.72 -9.41
C LEU A 74 -6.57 3.42 -8.91
N ALA A 75 -7.02 3.08 -7.71
CA ALA A 75 -8.10 3.81 -7.07
C ALA A 75 -7.88 3.84 -5.56
N ASP A 76 -8.18 4.99 -4.96
CA ASP A 76 -8.12 5.22 -3.52
C ASP A 76 -9.43 5.88 -3.07
N ALA A 77 -9.86 5.56 -1.87
CA ALA A 77 -10.98 6.23 -1.22
C ALA A 77 -10.69 6.35 0.28
N GLN A 78 -10.98 7.52 0.85
CA GLN A 78 -10.84 7.77 2.27
C GLN A 78 -12.08 8.46 2.82
N LEU A 79 -12.70 7.85 3.82
CA LEU A 79 -13.81 8.40 4.57
C LEU A 79 -13.35 8.80 5.97
N VAL A 80 -13.63 10.03 6.38
CA VAL A 80 -13.38 10.52 7.74
C VAL A 80 -14.70 10.99 8.33
N VAL A 81 -15.09 10.41 9.47
CA VAL A 81 -16.34 10.71 10.16
C VAL A 81 -16.03 11.13 11.60
N PRO A 82 -15.99 12.43 11.92
CA PRO A 82 -15.95 12.89 13.31
C PRO A 82 -17.35 12.78 13.94
N PHE A 83 -17.42 12.23 15.14
CA PHE A 83 -18.67 12.10 15.88
C PHE A 83 -18.43 12.19 17.40
N GLN A 84 -19.52 12.25 18.15
CA GLN A 84 -19.47 12.28 19.62
C GLN A 84 -20.32 11.14 20.20
N LEU A 85 -19.80 10.52 21.24
CA LEU A 85 -20.53 9.55 22.06
C LEU A 85 -20.47 10.04 23.52
N GLY A 86 -21.58 10.56 24.00
CA GLY A 86 -21.62 11.30 25.25
C GLY A 86 -20.71 12.53 25.21
N THR A 87 -19.77 12.63 26.12
CA THR A 87 -18.77 13.71 26.19
C THR A 87 -17.51 13.43 25.34
N GLN A 88 -17.36 12.20 24.85
CA GLN A 88 -16.17 11.78 24.14
C GLN A 88 -16.23 12.16 22.66
N ARG A 89 -15.17 12.76 22.14
CA ARG A 89 -15.00 13.04 20.72
C ARG A 89 -14.26 11.88 20.06
N LEU A 90 -14.87 11.33 19.03
CA LEU A 90 -14.38 10.19 18.28
C LEU A 90 -14.20 10.56 16.81
N ARG A 91 -13.33 9.84 16.14
CA ARG A 91 -13.13 9.93 14.70
C ARG A 91 -13.00 8.53 14.12
N TYR A 92 -13.88 8.18 13.21
CA TYR A 92 -13.74 6.98 12.41
C TYR A 92 -13.10 7.34 11.08
N THR A 93 -12.09 6.57 10.68
CA THR A 93 -11.43 6.70 9.37
C THR A 93 -11.42 5.34 8.70
N ALA A 94 -11.94 5.29 7.47
CA ALA A 94 -11.79 4.14 6.59
C ALA A 94 -10.99 4.58 5.36
N ALA A 95 -9.95 3.82 4.99
CA ALA A 95 -9.14 4.08 3.81
C ALA A 95 -9.05 2.80 2.98
N TRP A 96 -9.50 2.88 1.76
CA TRP A 96 -9.44 1.80 0.80
C TRP A 96 -8.50 2.16 -0.34
N ARG A 97 -7.72 1.18 -0.81
CA ARG A 97 -6.85 1.29 -1.97
C ARG A 97 -6.99 0.06 -2.83
N GLY A 98 -7.06 0.23 -4.15
CA GLY A 98 -7.15 -0.85 -5.11
C GLY A 98 -6.25 -0.63 -6.33
N GLN A 99 -5.77 -1.74 -6.89
CA GLN A 99 -5.00 -1.78 -8.13
C GLN A 99 -5.52 -2.89 -9.02
N TRP A 100 -5.69 -2.60 -10.32
CA TRP A 100 -6.04 -3.58 -11.35
C TRP A 100 -5.09 -3.46 -12.53
N ASN A 101 -4.43 -4.56 -12.84
CA ASN A 101 -3.54 -4.65 -13.99
C ASN A 101 -4.30 -4.96 -15.28
N ARG A 102 -3.81 -4.41 -16.38
CA ARG A 102 -4.24 -4.73 -17.76
C ARG A 102 -3.17 -5.48 -18.53
N THR A 103 -1.94 -5.47 -18.03
CA THR A 103 -0.77 -6.14 -18.57
C THR A 103 -0.03 -6.87 -17.46
N PRO A 104 0.89 -7.79 -17.75
CA PRO A 104 1.85 -8.28 -16.75
C PRO A 104 2.63 -7.13 -16.12
N LEU A 105 2.91 -7.22 -14.84
CA LEU A 105 3.59 -6.17 -14.07
C LEU A 105 4.96 -6.65 -13.59
N SER A 106 5.95 -5.79 -13.77
CA SER A 106 7.25 -5.95 -13.14
C SER A 106 7.10 -5.97 -11.59
N PRO A 107 7.98 -6.64 -10.85
CA PRO A 107 7.85 -6.76 -9.39
C PRO A 107 7.64 -5.44 -8.64
N GLN A 108 8.29 -4.35 -9.08
CA GLN A 108 8.15 -3.03 -8.48
C GLN A 108 6.79 -2.34 -8.74
N ASP A 109 6.03 -2.79 -9.73
CA ASP A 109 4.71 -2.24 -10.06
C ASP A 109 3.56 -3.06 -9.45
N ARG A 110 3.88 -4.15 -8.73
CA ARG A 110 2.89 -5.02 -8.09
C ARG A 110 2.31 -4.36 -6.84
N PHE A 111 1.07 -4.68 -6.56
CA PHE A 111 0.42 -4.31 -5.32
C PHE A 111 0.93 -5.20 -4.18
N ALA A 112 1.34 -4.59 -3.07
CA ALA A 112 1.89 -5.33 -1.94
C ALA A 112 1.12 -5.01 -0.64
N ILE A 113 0.97 -6.03 0.22
CA ILE A 113 0.37 -5.95 1.56
C ILE A 113 1.27 -6.64 2.59
N GLY A 114 1.16 -6.28 3.85
CA GLY A 114 1.91 -6.89 4.96
C GLY A 114 2.96 -5.97 5.55
N GLY A 115 2.61 -4.74 5.86
CA GLY A 115 3.50 -3.79 6.54
C GLY A 115 2.74 -2.58 7.08
N ARG A 116 3.43 -1.73 7.83
CA ARG A 116 2.89 -0.56 8.55
C ARG A 116 1.96 0.33 7.71
N TYR A 117 2.27 0.52 6.44
CA TYR A 117 1.54 1.44 5.56
C TYR A 117 0.45 0.75 4.72
N THR A 118 0.31 -0.56 4.88
CA THR A 118 -0.68 -1.36 4.17
C THR A 118 -1.63 -2.05 5.15
N VAL A 119 -1.29 -3.25 5.62
CA VAL A 119 -2.04 -3.98 6.66
C VAL A 119 -1.18 -3.98 7.92
N ARG A 120 -1.58 -3.18 8.93
CA ARG A 120 -0.86 -3.09 10.22
C ARG A 120 -0.93 -4.42 10.97
N GLY A 121 0.04 -4.65 11.86
CA GLY A 121 0.16 -5.90 12.61
C GLY A 121 1.21 -6.86 12.03
N PHE A 122 1.80 -6.50 10.89
CA PHE A 122 2.88 -7.24 10.25
C PHE A 122 4.18 -6.42 10.29
N ASP A 123 5.32 -7.11 10.46
CA ASP A 123 6.65 -6.48 10.57
C ASP A 123 7.16 -5.88 9.26
N GLY A 124 6.66 -6.36 8.12
CA GLY A 124 7.04 -5.88 6.79
C GLY A 124 8.30 -6.52 6.23
N GLU A 125 8.93 -7.48 6.93
CA GLU A 125 10.07 -8.24 6.41
C GLU A 125 9.67 -9.09 5.22
N VAL A 126 8.48 -9.69 5.29
CA VAL A 126 7.88 -10.42 4.17
C VAL A 126 6.53 -9.78 3.83
N THR A 127 6.30 -9.59 2.53
CA THR A 127 5.05 -9.04 2.03
C THR A 127 4.43 -9.96 0.99
N LEU A 128 3.11 -9.99 0.92
CA LEU A 128 2.39 -10.59 -0.19
C LEU A 128 2.25 -9.55 -1.30
N SER A 129 2.57 -9.94 -2.54
CA SER A 129 2.48 -9.04 -3.69
C SER A 129 1.88 -9.71 -4.92
N GLY A 130 1.13 -8.94 -5.71
CA GLY A 130 0.48 -9.44 -6.92
C GLY A 130 0.20 -8.34 -7.92
N GLU A 131 -0.20 -8.72 -9.13
CA GLU A 131 -0.47 -7.78 -10.22
C GLU A 131 -1.68 -6.90 -9.94
N ARG A 132 -2.60 -7.38 -9.09
CA ARG A 132 -3.79 -6.67 -8.63
C ARG A 132 -4.02 -6.93 -7.16
N GLY A 133 -4.76 -6.06 -6.53
CA GLY A 133 -5.09 -6.22 -5.12
C GLY A 133 -5.89 -5.05 -4.59
N TRP A 134 -6.31 -5.18 -3.35
CA TRP A 134 -6.95 -4.13 -2.58
C TRP A 134 -6.59 -4.26 -1.11
N LEU A 135 -6.68 -3.17 -0.39
CA LEU A 135 -6.62 -3.13 1.06
C LEU A 135 -7.69 -2.19 1.61
N LEU A 136 -8.14 -2.47 2.81
CA LEU A 136 -9.04 -1.63 3.59
C LEU A 136 -8.43 -1.46 4.98
N ARG A 137 -8.23 -0.21 5.37
CA ARG A 137 -7.77 0.18 6.69
C ARG A 137 -8.92 0.85 7.42
N ASN A 138 -9.19 0.39 8.62
CA ASN A 138 -10.20 0.99 9.49
C ASN A 138 -9.54 1.47 10.77
N GLU A 139 -9.97 2.61 11.27
CA GLU A 139 -9.42 3.20 12.48
C GLU A 139 -10.49 3.95 13.24
N LEU A 140 -10.58 3.68 14.54
CA LEU A 140 -11.40 4.41 15.48
C LEU A 140 -10.50 5.17 16.44
N GLY A 141 -10.47 6.48 16.33
CA GLY A 141 -9.69 7.39 17.17
C GLY A 141 -10.54 7.99 18.28
N LEU A 142 -9.98 8.05 19.48
CA LEU A 142 -10.52 8.73 20.65
C LEU A 142 -9.64 9.96 20.94
N VAL A 143 -10.23 11.14 20.84
CA VAL A 143 -9.54 12.41 21.11
C VAL A 143 -9.43 12.61 22.62
N LEU A 144 -8.19 12.53 23.13
CA LEU A 144 -7.89 12.67 24.58
C LEU A 144 -7.67 14.13 25.01
N GLY A 145 -7.59 15.06 24.06
CA GLY A 145 -7.29 16.48 24.29
C GLY A 145 -5.81 16.82 24.07
N SER A 146 -5.48 18.13 24.08
CA SER A 146 -4.10 18.64 23.94
C SER A 146 -3.34 18.10 22.72
N GLY A 147 -4.04 17.85 21.61
CA GLY A 147 -3.44 17.30 20.40
C GLY A 147 -3.15 15.79 20.45
N LEU A 148 -3.59 15.08 21.49
CA LEU A 148 -3.39 13.64 21.68
C LEU A 148 -4.64 12.85 21.30
N GLU A 149 -4.43 11.73 20.58
CA GLU A 149 -5.46 10.78 20.19
C GLU A 149 -4.97 9.34 20.40
N ALA A 150 -5.80 8.52 21.05
CA ALA A 150 -5.63 7.07 21.06
C ALA A 150 -6.44 6.46 19.91
N TYR A 151 -5.95 5.41 19.29
CA TYR A 151 -6.69 4.76 18.21
C TYR A 151 -6.61 3.23 18.26
N LEU A 152 -7.68 2.62 17.81
CA LEU A 152 -7.77 1.19 17.51
C LEU A 152 -7.93 1.04 16.00
N ALA A 153 -7.18 0.11 15.41
CA ALA A 153 -7.21 -0.13 13.99
C ALA A 153 -7.40 -1.61 13.64
N ALA A 154 -8.15 -1.87 12.57
CA ALA A 154 -8.33 -3.18 11.98
C ALA A 154 -8.19 -3.06 10.46
N ASP A 155 -7.18 -3.70 9.91
CA ASP A 155 -6.82 -3.62 8.51
C ASP A 155 -6.92 -4.99 7.85
N THR A 156 -7.31 -5.00 6.58
CA THR A 156 -7.30 -6.22 5.76
C THR A 156 -6.90 -5.91 4.33
N GLY A 157 -6.35 -6.89 3.63
CA GLY A 157 -6.01 -6.73 2.24
C GLY A 157 -5.87 -8.07 1.53
N ARG A 158 -6.02 -8.02 0.22
CA ARG A 158 -5.90 -9.19 -0.64
C ARG A 158 -5.17 -8.84 -1.92
N ILE A 159 -4.31 -9.76 -2.35
CA ILE A 159 -3.61 -9.71 -3.63
C ILE A 159 -4.18 -10.76 -4.59
N GLY A 160 -3.91 -10.59 -5.87
CA GLY A 160 -4.31 -11.54 -6.90
C GLY A 160 -3.47 -11.38 -8.18
N GLY A 161 -3.66 -12.32 -9.07
CA GLY A 161 -2.90 -12.40 -10.33
C GLY A 161 -1.98 -13.62 -10.37
N PRO A 162 -1.26 -13.81 -11.49
CA PRO A 162 -0.38 -14.97 -11.67
C PRO A 162 0.69 -15.11 -10.58
N SER A 163 1.40 -14.03 -10.24
CA SER A 163 2.46 -14.07 -9.22
C SER A 163 1.94 -14.31 -7.81
N ALA A 164 0.71 -13.85 -7.49
CA ALA A 164 0.09 -14.09 -6.20
C ALA A 164 -0.22 -15.58 -5.95
N ARG A 165 -0.47 -16.35 -7.01
CA ARG A 165 -0.75 -17.80 -6.92
C ARG A 165 0.49 -18.63 -6.54
N LEU A 166 1.67 -18.06 -6.68
CA LEU A 166 2.95 -18.71 -6.37
C LEU A 166 3.39 -18.45 -4.93
N GLN A 167 2.62 -17.68 -4.16
CA GLN A 167 2.94 -17.32 -2.78
C GLN A 167 2.18 -18.21 -1.79
N THR A 168 2.55 -18.13 -0.52
CA THR A 168 1.95 -18.93 0.56
C THR A 168 0.47 -18.62 0.80
N GLY A 169 -0.01 -17.49 0.30
CA GLY A 169 -1.41 -17.07 0.38
C GLY A 169 -1.65 -15.73 -0.30
N GLN A 170 -2.86 -15.21 -0.18
CA GLN A 170 -3.27 -14.02 -0.92
C GLN A 170 -3.90 -12.91 -0.05
N ASP A 171 -4.17 -13.17 1.21
CA ASP A 171 -4.87 -12.24 2.10
C ASP A 171 -4.22 -12.17 3.48
N LEU A 172 -4.28 -10.99 4.06
CA LEU A 172 -3.81 -10.67 5.41
C LEU A 172 -4.86 -9.84 6.12
N ALA A 173 -4.97 -10.03 7.44
CA ALA A 173 -5.68 -9.11 8.32
C ALA A 173 -4.88 -8.89 9.60
N GLY A 174 -4.94 -7.67 10.14
CA GLY A 174 -4.21 -7.32 11.35
C GLY A 174 -4.90 -6.24 12.16
N LEU A 175 -4.49 -6.15 13.41
CA LEU A 175 -4.95 -5.16 14.38
C LEU A 175 -3.80 -4.27 14.81
N ALA A 176 -4.11 -3.05 15.23
CA ALA A 176 -3.16 -2.18 15.89
C ALA A 176 -3.86 -1.28 16.91
N LEU A 177 -3.15 -1.00 18.00
CA LEU A 177 -3.51 -0.01 19.00
C LEU A 177 -2.39 1.02 19.04
N GLY A 178 -2.73 2.31 19.04
CA GLY A 178 -1.71 3.35 19.02
C GLY A 178 -2.12 4.64 19.69
N LEU A 179 -1.12 5.50 19.82
CA LEU A 179 -1.25 6.87 20.30
C LEU A 179 -0.59 7.78 19.28
N ARG A 180 -1.27 8.84 18.90
CA ARG A 180 -0.69 9.91 18.10
C ARG A 180 -0.84 11.26 18.79
N GLY A 181 0.20 12.05 18.70
CA GLY A 181 0.20 13.42 19.18
C GLY A 181 0.58 14.38 18.07
N ASN A 182 -0.05 15.54 18.04
CA ASN A 182 0.27 16.60 17.09
C ASN A 182 0.30 17.93 17.82
N TRP A 183 1.49 18.53 17.88
CA TRP A 183 1.77 19.84 18.47
C TRP A 183 2.40 20.75 17.42
N SER A 184 2.53 22.01 17.71
CA SER A 184 2.96 23.03 16.73
C SER A 184 4.21 22.66 15.91
N HIS A 185 5.17 21.98 16.51
CA HIS A 185 6.46 21.67 15.87
C HIS A 185 6.74 20.16 15.78
N VAL A 186 5.95 19.32 16.43
CA VAL A 186 6.24 17.88 16.53
C VAL A 186 4.97 17.08 16.34
N SER A 187 5.04 16.08 15.48
CA SER A 187 4.04 15.02 15.37
C SER A 187 4.68 13.67 15.75
N VAL A 188 4.01 12.94 16.61
CA VAL A 188 4.44 11.59 17.06
C VAL A 188 3.32 10.61 16.78
N ASP A 189 3.65 9.43 16.30
CA ASP A 189 2.74 8.29 16.15
C ASP A 189 3.46 7.04 16.63
N GLY A 190 2.92 6.39 17.65
CA GLY A 190 3.41 5.11 18.17
C GLY A 190 2.30 4.09 18.19
N PHE A 191 2.58 2.85 17.79
CA PHE A 191 1.61 1.77 17.82
C PHE A 191 2.24 0.42 18.15
N VAL A 192 1.43 -0.47 18.67
CA VAL A 192 1.66 -1.91 18.73
C VAL A 192 0.58 -2.59 17.90
N GLY A 193 0.96 -3.63 17.17
CA GLY A 193 0.03 -4.38 16.31
C GLY A 193 0.31 -5.87 16.36
N ALA A 194 -0.68 -6.66 15.94
CA ALA A 194 -0.59 -8.10 15.84
C ALA A 194 -1.34 -8.61 14.60
N PRO A 195 -0.86 -9.69 13.97
CA PRO A 195 -1.60 -10.39 12.93
C PRO A 195 -2.92 -10.93 13.47
N LEU A 196 -4.00 -10.77 12.71
CA LEU A 196 -5.31 -11.37 12.99
C LEU A 196 -5.57 -12.58 12.09
N HIS A 197 -5.14 -12.49 10.85
CA HIS A 197 -5.20 -13.59 9.89
C HIS A 197 -3.93 -13.61 9.04
N THR A 198 -3.30 -14.78 8.97
CA THR A 198 -2.13 -15.07 8.13
C THR A 198 -2.34 -16.35 7.35
N PRO A 199 -1.86 -16.45 6.11
CA PRO A 199 -1.80 -17.73 5.41
C PRO A 199 -0.90 -18.72 6.16
N PRO A 200 -1.10 -20.04 5.98
CA PRO A 200 -0.19 -21.05 6.51
C PRO A 200 1.26 -20.79 6.09
N HIS A 201 2.19 -20.92 7.04
CA HIS A 201 3.63 -20.73 6.83
C HIS A 201 4.06 -19.31 6.38
N PHE A 202 3.21 -18.30 6.51
CA PHE A 202 3.61 -16.92 6.26
C PHE A 202 4.50 -16.44 7.43
N PRO A 203 5.79 -16.13 7.18
CA PRO A 203 6.69 -15.70 8.25
C PRO A 203 6.34 -14.27 8.66
N THR A 204 6.06 -14.08 9.94
CA THR A 204 5.83 -12.77 10.56
C THR A 204 5.96 -12.88 12.07
N SER A 205 6.29 -11.78 12.72
CA SER A 205 6.32 -11.67 14.17
C SER A 205 4.91 -11.74 14.76
N TYR A 206 4.78 -12.27 15.97
CA TYR A 206 3.49 -12.31 16.70
C TYR A 206 2.99 -10.91 17.08
N SER A 207 3.90 -9.96 17.24
CA SER A 207 3.59 -8.57 17.51
C SER A 207 4.61 -7.65 16.84
N THR A 208 4.15 -6.49 16.43
CA THR A 208 4.98 -5.45 15.82
C THR A 208 4.79 -4.15 16.60
N PHE A 209 5.80 -3.32 16.62
CA PHE A 209 5.67 -1.96 17.13
C PHE A 209 6.30 -0.99 16.14
N GLY A 210 5.82 0.23 16.17
CA GLY A 210 6.37 1.27 15.32
C GLY A 210 6.24 2.63 15.98
N VAL A 211 7.25 3.46 15.78
CA VAL A 211 7.26 4.86 16.20
C VAL A 211 7.63 5.72 14.99
N SER A 212 6.96 6.84 14.86
CA SER A 212 7.27 7.88 13.89
C SER A 212 7.33 9.21 14.61
N LEU A 213 8.38 9.96 14.36
CA LEU A 213 8.57 11.31 14.85
C LEU A 213 8.79 12.22 13.64
N THR A 214 7.98 13.27 13.53
CA THR A 214 8.12 14.28 12.48
C THR A 214 8.29 15.65 13.13
N TRP A 215 9.34 16.34 12.75
CA TRP A 215 9.58 17.72 13.17
C TRP A 215 9.18 18.68 12.05
N HIS A 216 8.40 19.71 12.40
CA HIS A 216 7.99 20.78 11.48
C HIS A 216 8.77 22.05 11.84
N LEU A 217 9.47 22.63 10.87
CA LEU A 217 10.20 23.89 10.98
C LEU A 217 9.27 25.07 10.70
#